data_63a6c2009dc6dd46b307e6b6d4deac8a
#
_entry.id   63a6c2009dc6dd46b307e6b6d4deac8a
#
_cell.length_a   1.000
_cell.length_b   1.000
_cell.length_c   1.000
_cell.angle_alpha   90.00
_cell.angle_beta   90.00
_cell.angle_gamma   90.00
#
_symmetry.space_group_name_H-M   'P 1'
#
loop_
_entity.id
_entity.type
_entity.pdbx_description
1 polymer ?
#
loop_
_entity_poly.entity_id
_entity_poly.type
_entity_poly.pdbx_seq_one_letter_code
_entity_poly.pdbx_strand_id
1 'polypeptide(L)'
;MYHAPETDGGRRDGPPHRPEPRGDHTTTTMHVDPYIVLGSAVVGFLVGMTGAGGGALMTPMLILLFGVKPSAAISSDLVAAVLMRPVGAGVHLKKGTVNRRLVGWMVLGSVPAAFLGAYLLHVLGHAKSAQTNIERVLGAALLLGAAAMVLRYILDRRGGNGRTGAIHEILPKPIPTIAIGVVGGVIVGMTSVGSGSLMIILLLFLYPTIGAKQLVGTDLTQAVPLTMAAALGALAFGHIAFGVTLSLILGSVPAVLVGSMLSSSAPDRYIRPVITFVIAASGLKYVGVGTTALGWILVAVLLAAFITWLAVKRPWARAETDLEGIDVTPHPEVE
;
A
#
# COMPACT_ATOMS: atom_id res chain seq x y z
N MET A 1 52.91 -41.92 67.51
CA MET A 1 53.17 -42.59 66.24
C MET A 1 51.84 -43.11 65.72
N TYR A 2 51.08 -42.30 64.98
CA TYR A 2 49.81 -42.72 64.43
C TYR A 2 49.74 -42.14 62.97
N HIS A 3 49.77 -43.05 62.03
CA HIS A 3 49.59 -42.74 60.60
C HIS A 3 48.12 -42.50 60.33
N ALA A 4 47.76 -41.36 59.75
CA ALA A 4 46.48 -41.11 59.16
C ALA A 4 46.52 -41.49 57.65
N PRO A 5 45.49 -42.15 57.08
CA PRO A 5 45.43 -42.47 55.68
C PRO A 5 44.96 -41.26 54.86
N GLU A 6 45.61 -41.07 53.72
CA GLU A 6 45.36 -40.16 52.66
C GLU A 6 43.98 -40.42 52.06
N THR A 7 43.06 -39.45 52.05
CA THR A 7 41.77 -39.53 51.39
C THR A 7 41.94 -39.10 49.89
N ASP A 8 41.74 -40.08 49.03
CA ASP A 8 41.64 -40.02 47.60
C ASP A 8 40.64 -38.95 47.16
N GLY A 9 41.13 -38.00 46.31
CA GLY A 9 40.35 -36.89 45.75
C GLY A 9 39.38 -37.38 44.69
N GLY A 10 38.10 -37.53 45.04
CA GLY A 10 37.03 -37.86 44.11
C GLY A 10 36.94 -36.88 42.96
N ARG A 11 37.23 -37.33 41.77
CA ARG A 11 36.91 -36.67 40.50
C ARG A 11 35.39 -36.39 40.47
N ARG A 12 35.00 -35.12 40.55
CA ARG A 12 33.65 -34.69 40.21
C ARG A 12 33.51 -34.73 38.71
N ASP A 13 32.88 -35.76 38.21
CA ASP A 13 32.42 -35.80 36.83
C ASP A 13 31.38 -34.70 36.66
N GLY A 14 31.75 -33.61 35.93
CA GLY A 14 30.84 -32.58 35.52
C GLY A 14 29.76 -33.17 34.58
N PRO A 15 28.56 -32.57 34.54
CA PRO A 15 27.51 -33.06 33.67
C PRO A 15 27.99 -33.10 32.21
N PRO A 16 27.58 -34.11 31.44
CA PRO A 16 28.00 -34.25 30.05
C PRO A 16 27.70 -32.97 29.26
N HIS A 17 28.75 -32.42 28.66
CA HIS A 17 28.60 -31.31 27.67
C HIS A 17 27.55 -31.72 26.67
N ARG A 18 26.34 -31.13 26.74
CA ARG A 18 25.43 -31.13 25.63
C ARG A 18 26.13 -30.41 24.49
N PRO A 19 26.28 -31.04 23.32
CA PRO A 19 26.78 -30.33 22.17
C PRO A 19 25.86 -29.13 21.96
N GLU A 20 26.41 -27.90 22.00
CA GLU A 20 25.70 -26.73 21.56
C GLU A 20 25.16 -27.02 20.14
N PRO A 21 23.90 -26.69 19.85
CA PRO A 21 23.38 -26.84 18.50
C PRO A 21 24.34 -26.02 17.60
N ARG A 22 25.09 -26.74 16.75
CA ARG A 22 25.90 -26.14 15.69
C ARG A 22 25.03 -25.10 15.06
N GLY A 23 25.44 -23.83 15.20
CA GLY A 23 24.82 -22.73 14.47
C GLY A 23 24.73 -23.15 13.03
N ASP A 24 23.52 -23.40 12.61
CA ASP A 24 23.19 -23.67 11.22
C ASP A 24 23.68 -22.46 10.43
N HIS A 25 24.85 -22.60 9.82
CA HIS A 25 25.31 -21.65 8.82
C HIS A 25 24.21 -21.66 7.78
N THR A 26 23.33 -20.68 7.90
CA THR A 26 22.25 -20.42 6.96
C THR A 26 22.84 -20.40 5.56
N THR A 27 22.89 -21.56 4.91
CA THR A 27 22.72 -21.61 3.48
C THR A 27 21.46 -20.82 3.22
N THR A 28 21.59 -19.67 2.61
CA THR A 28 20.49 -18.85 2.12
C THR A 28 19.82 -19.65 1.02
N THR A 29 19.08 -20.69 1.41
CA THR A 29 18.19 -21.41 0.51
C THR A 29 17.14 -20.40 0.12
N MET A 30 17.12 -20.01 -1.15
CA MET A 30 16.07 -19.20 -1.77
C MET A 30 14.77 -20.04 -1.75
N HIS A 31 14.21 -20.22 -0.54
CA HIS A 31 12.98 -20.98 -0.40
C HIS A 31 11.83 -20.08 -0.80
N VAL A 32 11.18 -20.42 -1.92
CA VAL A 32 9.95 -19.78 -2.36
C VAL A 32 8.83 -20.29 -1.47
N ASP A 33 8.16 -19.39 -0.75
CA ASP A 33 7.02 -19.74 0.09
C ASP A 33 5.73 -19.67 -0.76
N PRO A 34 5.04 -20.81 -0.99
CA PRO A 34 3.83 -20.85 -1.82
C PRO A 34 2.68 -20.01 -1.23
N TYR A 35 2.62 -19.83 0.08
CA TYR A 35 1.59 -19.01 0.71
C TYR A 35 1.84 -17.52 0.44
N ILE A 36 3.11 -17.07 0.45
CA ILE A 36 3.46 -15.71 0.07
C ILE A 36 3.18 -15.49 -1.43
N VAL A 37 3.47 -16.48 -2.29
CA VAL A 37 3.11 -16.42 -3.72
C VAL A 37 1.61 -16.23 -3.90
N LEU A 38 0.79 -17.02 -3.22
CA LEU A 38 -0.66 -16.92 -3.32
C LEU A 38 -1.17 -15.57 -2.79
N GLY A 39 -0.73 -15.16 -1.60
CA GLY A 39 -1.10 -13.86 -1.01
C GLY A 39 -0.69 -12.70 -1.90
N SER A 40 0.52 -12.72 -2.44
CA SER A 40 1.01 -11.69 -3.36
C SER A 40 0.29 -11.70 -4.72
N ALA A 41 -0.18 -12.86 -5.18
CA ALA A 41 -1.02 -12.94 -6.37
C ALA A 41 -2.38 -12.25 -6.15
N VAL A 42 -3.05 -12.50 -5.02
CA VAL A 42 -4.30 -11.83 -4.67
C VAL A 42 -4.13 -10.31 -4.59
N VAL A 43 -3.12 -9.86 -3.84
CA VAL A 43 -2.83 -8.43 -3.70
C VAL A 43 -2.41 -7.82 -5.04
N GLY A 44 -1.55 -8.48 -5.81
CA GLY A 44 -1.11 -8.04 -7.12
C GLY A 44 -2.28 -7.87 -8.10
N PHE A 45 -3.22 -8.80 -8.09
CA PHE A 45 -4.45 -8.71 -8.88
C PHE A 45 -5.28 -7.47 -8.51
N LEU A 46 -5.53 -7.24 -7.21
CA LEU A 46 -6.25 -6.06 -6.72
C LEU A 46 -5.53 -4.75 -7.10
N VAL A 47 -4.21 -4.74 -6.99
CA VAL A 47 -3.37 -3.60 -7.38
C VAL A 47 -3.44 -3.34 -8.89
N GLY A 48 -3.37 -4.40 -9.70
CA GLY A 48 -3.52 -4.30 -11.15
C GLY A 48 -4.88 -3.75 -11.57
N MET A 49 -5.95 -4.17 -10.90
CA MET A 49 -7.31 -3.70 -11.16
C MET A 49 -7.52 -2.23 -10.79
N THR A 50 -6.92 -1.76 -9.70
CA THR A 50 -7.22 -0.44 -9.11
C THR A 50 -6.17 0.62 -9.39
N GLY A 51 -4.94 0.23 -9.74
CA GLY A 51 -3.80 1.13 -9.85
C GLY A 51 -3.37 1.77 -8.51
N ALA A 52 -3.83 1.22 -7.37
CA ALA A 52 -3.66 1.84 -6.04
C ALA A 52 -2.23 1.79 -5.47
N GLY A 53 -1.27 1.21 -6.19
CA GLY A 53 0.11 1.03 -5.71
C GLY A 53 0.24 -0.15 -4.72
N GLY A 54 1.18 -1.07 -5.00
CA GLY A 54 1.31 -2.35 -4.27
C GLY A 54 1.65 -2.23 -2.80
N GLY A 55 2.52 -1.30 -2.42
CA GLY A 55 3.09 -1.21 -1.08
C GLY A 55 2.10 -1.06 0.07
N ALA A 56 0.97 -0.39 -0.19
CA ALA A 56 -0.05 -0.19 0.84
C ALA A 56 -0.77 -1.48 1.29
N LEU A 57 -0.74 -2.53 0.46
CA LEU A 57 -1.34 -3.83 0.76
C LEU A 57 -0.29 -4.93 0.95
N MET A 58 0.79 -4.94 0.14
CA MET A 58 1.84 -5.96 0.20
C MET A 58 2.59 -5.93 1.53
N THR A 59 3.09 -4.76 1.92
CA THR A 59 3.87 -4.63 3.15
C THR A 59 3.08 -5.06 4.40
N PRO A 60 1.82 -4.58 4.64
CA PRO A 60 1.01 -5.08 5.74
C PRO A 60 0.73 -6.59 5.66
N MET A 61 0.48 -7.12 4.49
CA MET A 61 0.27 -8.55 4.29
C MET A 61 1.49 -9.36 4.77
N LEU A 62 2.69 -8.97 4.34
CA LEU A 62 3.93 -9.65 4.73
C LEU A 62 4.16 -9.63 6.24
N ILE A 63 3.89 -8.49 6.90
CA ILE A 63 4.14 -8.34 8.32
C ILE A 63 3.05 -9.03 9.15
N LEU A 64 1.76 -8.80 8.82
CA LEU A 64 0.63 -9.26 9.65
C LEU A 64 0.27 -10.71 9.42
N LEU A 65 0.36 -11.23 8.20
CA LEU A 65 -0.01 -12.61 7.88
C LEU A 65 1.18 -13.57 7.89
N PHE A 66 2.36 -13.09 7.47
CA PHE A 66 3.55 -13.95 7.34
C PHE A 66 4.63 -13.67 8.39
N GLY A 67 4.42 -12.70 9.29
CA GLY A 67 5.37 -12.40 10.38
C GLY A 67 6.74 -11.91 9.91
N VAL A 68 6.85 -11.40 8.66
CA VAL A 68 8.09 -10.86 8.13
C VAL A 68 8.47 -9.59 8.88
N LYS A 69 9.74 -9.44 9.26
CA LYS A 69 10.22 -8.22 9.93
C LYS A 69 9.91 -6.98 9.08
N PRO A 70 9.42 -5.88 9.66
CA PRO A 70 8.99 -4.69 8.93
C PRO A 70 10.02 -4.13 7.94
N SER A 71 11.29 -4.03 8.34
CA SER A 71 12.37 -3.57 7.45
C SER A 71 12.57 -4.49 6.26
N ALA A 72 12.54 -5.81 6.47
CA ALA A 72 12.68 -6.79 5.39
C ALA A 72 11.44 -6.81 4.48
N ALA A 73 10.24 -6.67 5.04
CA ALA A 73 9.00 -6.59 4.26
C ALA A 73 8.99 -5.38 3.32
N ILE A 74 9.34 -4.19 3.84
CA ILE A 74 9.42 -2.96 3.07
C ILE A 74 10.48 -3.08 1.97
N SER A 75 11.69 -3.54 2.30
CA SER A 75 12.79 -3.68 1.34
C SER A 75 12.46 -4.70 0.24
N SER A 76 11.86 -5.84 0.59
CA SER A 76 11.45 -6.87 -0.37
C SER A 76 10.33 -6.38 -1.29
N ASP A 77 9.37 -5.64 -0.75
CA ASP A 77 8.27 -5.06 -1.52
C ASP A 77 8.76 -3.97 -2.48
N LEU A 78 9.71 -3.11 -2.07
CA LEU A 78 10.31 -2.12 -2.96
C LEU A 78 11.01 -2.77 -4.16
N VAL A 79 11.73 -3.87 -3.94
CA VAL A 79 12.40 -4.60 -5.03
C VAL A 79 11.36 -5.26 -5.95
N ALA A 80 10.33 -5.90 -5.40
CA ALA A 80 9.25 -6.49 -6.20
C ALA A 80 8.49 -5.42 -7.02
N ALA A 81 8.27 -4.25 -6.44
CA ALA A 81 7.58 -3.14 -7.08
C ALA A 81 8.30 -2.61 -8.34
N VAL A 82 9.63 -2.76 -8.44
CA VAL A 82 10.39 -2.41 -9.67
C VAL A 82 9.88 -3.16 -10.89
N LEU A 83 9.45 -4.42 -10.71
CA LEU A 83 8.92 -5.24 -11.81
C LEU A 83 7.41 -5.03 -12.01
N MET A 84 6.66 -4.74 -10.95
CA MET A 84 5.21 -4.55 -11.01
C MET A 84 4.80 -3.21 -11.65
N ARG A 85 5.51 -2.11 -11.32
CA ARG A 85 5.10 -0.75 -11.71
C ARG A 85 5.23 -0.43 -13.19
N PRO A 86 6.27 -0.89 -13.91
CA PRO A 86 6.37 -0.68 -15.36
C PRO A 86 5.17 -1.22 -16.13
N VAL A 87 4.54 -2.28 -15.64
CA VAL A 87 3.34 -2.88 -16.24
C VAL A 87 2.19 -1.87 -16.28
N GLY A 88 1.86 -1.25 -15.14
CA GLY A 88 0.82 -0.23 -15.06
C GLY A 88 1.18 1.05 -15.84
N ALA A 89 2.41 1.53 -15.71
CA ALA A 89 2.92 2.71 -16.40
C ALA A 89 2.87 2.54 -17.91
N GLY A 90 3.25 1.35 -18.45
CA GLY A 90 3.28 1.05 -19.86
C GLY A 90 1.90 1.17 -20.53
N VAL A 91 0.84 0.75 -19.85
CA VAL A 91 -0.54 0.89 -20.34
C VAL A 91 -0.93 2.37 -20.50
N HIS A 92 -0.61 3.21 -19.50
CA HIS A 92 -0.92 4.64 -19.51
C HIS A 92 -0.07 5.43 -20.51
N LEU A 93 1.21 5.05 -20.69
CA LEU A 93 2.10 5.62 -21.71
C LEU A 93 1.58 5.36 -23.12
N LYS A 94 1.14 4.12 -23.39
CA LYS A 94 0.54 3.76 -24.71
C LYS A 94 -0.77 4.51 -24.97
N LYS A 95 -1.57 4.77 -23.94
CA LYS A 95 -2.83 5.52 -24.05
C LYS A 95 -2.64 7.04 -24.12
N GLY A 96 -1.41 7.57 -24.04
CA GLY A 96 -1.11 9.00 -24.11
C GLY A 96 -1.65 9.83 -22.93
N THR A 97 -2.01 9.19 -21.81
CA THR A 97 -2.61 9.85 -20.64
C THR A 97 -1.59 10.45 -19.66
N VAL A 98 -0.31 10.48 -20.04
CA VAL A 98 0.79 10.90 -19.16
C VAL A 98 1.22 12.33 -19.46
N ASN A 99 1.26 13.19 -18.44
CA ASN A 99 1.91 14.50 -18.57
C ASN A 99 3.42 14.38 -18.29
N ARG A 100 4.20 14.24 -19.36
CA ARG A 100 5.66 14.03 -19.27
C ARG A 100 6.41 15.16 -18.55
N ARG A 101 5.93 16.42 -18.67
CA ARG A 101 6.55 17.57 -18.00
C ARG A 101 6.36 17.48 -16.48
N LEU A 102 5.17 17.10 -16.01
CA LEU A 102 4.92 16.86 -14.59
C LEU A 102 5.73 15.68 -14.07
N VAL A 103 5.80 14.58 -14.82
CA VAL A 103 6.66 13.42 -14.47
C VAL A 103 8.11 13.87 -14.27
N GLY A 104 8.67 14.67 -15.18
CA GLY A 104 10.06 15.14 -15.06
C GLY A 104 10.34 15.90 -13.77
N TRP A 105 9.47 16.86 -13.42
CA TRP A 105 9.62 17.62 -12.17
C TRP A 105 9.40 16.78 -10.92
N MET A 106 8.45 15.85 -10.94
CA MET A 106 8.24 14.92 -9.83
C MET A 106 9.43 13.98 -9.63
N VAL A 107 9.97 13.42 -10.72
CA VAL A 107 11.12 12.51 -10.70
C VAL A 107 12.34 13.20 -10.13
N LEU A 108 12.59 14.48 -10.50
CA LEU A 108 13.72 15.26 -9.97
C LEU A 108 13.68 15.36 -8.44
N GLY A 109 12.50 15.48 -7.85
CA GLY A 109 12.34 15.50 -6.39
C GLY A 109 12.30 14.09 -5.78
N SER A 110 11.52 13.19 -6.38
CA SER A 110 11.19 11.91 -5.75
C SER A 110 12.31 10.87 -5.81
N VAL A 111 13.13 10.85 -6.87
CA VAL A 111 14.21 9.86 -7.02
C VAL A 111 15.29 10.01 -5.93
N PRO A 112 15.92 11.18 -5.74
CA PRO A 112 16.91 11.34 -4.66
C PRO A 112 16.27 11.19 -3.28
N ALA A 113 15.04 11.66 -3.12
CA ALA A 113 14.31 11.57 -1.86
C ALA A 113 13.92 10.12 -1.50
N ALA A 114 13.58 9.30 -2.47
CA ALA A 114 13.25 7.88 -2.24
C ALA A 114 14.49 7.06 -1.86
N PHE A 115 15.64 7.34 -2.47
CA PHE A 115 16.91 6.75 -2.06
C PHE A 115 17.28 7.15 -0.62
N LEU A 116 17.13 8.44 -0.28
CA LEU A 116 17.31 8.92 1.08
C LEU A 116 16.31 8.30 2.06
N GLY A 117 15.06 8.09 1.66
CA GLY A 117 14.04 7.42 2.47
C GLY A 117 14.44 5.99 2.84
N ALA A 118 14.99 5.23 1.88
CA ALA A 118 15.52 3.89 2.15
C ALA A 118 16.72 3.93 3.11
N TYR A 119 17.61 4.92 3.00
CA TYR A 119 18.70 5.14 3.94
C TYR A 119 18.17 5.49 5.35
N LEU A 120 17.17 6.36 5.47
CA LEU A 120 16.54 6.69 6.74
C LEU A 120 15.89 5.46 7.40
N LEU A 121 15.27 4.58 6.61
CA LEU A 121 14.74 3.29 7.10
C LEU A 121 15.86 2.43 7.71
N HIS A 122 17.03 2.39 7.06
CA HIS A 122 18.21 1.69 7.57
C HIS A 122 18.69 2.27 8.91
N VAL A 123 18.82 3.58 9.01
CA VAL A 123 19.26 4.26 10.24
C VAL A 123 18.27 4.00 11.39
N LEU A 124 16.97 4.10 11.12
CA LEU A 124 15.93 3.78 12.10
C LEU A 124 15.97 2.31 12.53
N GLY A 125 16.37 1.41 11.63
CA GLY A 125 16.49 -0.03 11.88
C GLY A 125 17.58 -0.42 12.88
N HIS A 126 18.55 0.45 13.16
CA HIS A 126 19.65 0.22 14.13
C HIS A 126 19.36 0.74 15.55
N ALA A 127 18.26 1.48 15.75
CA ALA A 127 17.88 1.99 17.06
C ALA A 127 17.41 0.87 18.00
N LYS A 128 17.56 1.05 19.33
CA LYS A 128 17.12 0.06 20.34
C LYS A 128 15.63 -0.30 20.26
N SER A 129 14.79 0.58 19.71
CA SER A 129 13.36 0.39 19.47
C SER A 129 13.02 0.35 17.96
N ALA A 130 13.95 -0.16 17.15
CA ALA A 130 13.88 -0.11 15.69
C ALA A 130 12.55 -0.61 15.14
N GLN A 131 12.13 -1.79 15.55
CA GLN A 131 10.92 -2.41 15.00
C GLN A 131 9.67 -1.58 15.27
N THR A 132 9.49 -1.13 16.52
CA THR A 132 8.36 -0.28 16.91
C THR A 132 8.34 1.07 16.18
N ASN A 133 9.51 1.67 15.98
CA ASN A 133 9.61 2.95 15.25
C ASN A 133 9.26 2.79 13.77
N ILE A 134 9.74 1.73 13.14
CA ILE A 134 9.42 1.41 11.74
C ILE A 134 7.91 1.12 11.59
N GLU A 135 7.33 0.33 12.50
CA GLU A 135 5.89 0.04 12.52
C GLU A 135 5.06 1.32 12.66
N ARG A 136 5.44 2.26 13.55
CA ARG A 136 4.73 3.54 13.71
C ARG A 136 4.82 4.41 12.47
N VAL A 137 6.00 4.52 11.84
CA VAL A 137 6.18 5.27 10.59
C VAL A 137 5.34 4.65 9.48
N LEU A 138 5.37 3.32 9.35
CA LEU A 138 4.54 2.59 8.40
C LEU A 138 3.06 2.81 8.69
N GLY A 139 2.63 2.71 9.94
CA GLY A 139 1.27 2.96 10.37
C GLY A 139 0.78 4.37 10.02
N ALA A 140 1.60 5.39 10.30
CA ALA A 140 1.30 6.77 9.93
C ALA A 140 1.17 6.95 8.41
N ALA A 141 2.08 6.37 7.63
CA ALA A 141 2.02 6.41 6.17
C ALA A 141 0.78 5.72 5.61
N LEU A 142 0.38 4.57 6.18
CA LEU A 142 -0.85 3.86 5.81
C LEU A 142 -2.10 4.68 6.12
N LEU A 143 -2.17 5.30 7.30
CA LEU A 143 -3.29 6.17 7.68
C LEU A 143 -3.38 7.40 6.79
N LEU A 144 -2.26 8.04 6.47
CA LEU A 144 -2.21 9.13 5.49
C LEU A 144 -2.69 8.67 4.11
N GLY A 145 -2.27 7.49 3.66
CA GLY A 145 -2.72 6.88 2.41
C GLY A 145 -4.22 6.60 2.40
N ALA A 146 -4.76 6.04 3.48
CA ALA A 146 -6.19 5.79 3.63
C ALA A 146 -7.00 7.09 3.67
N ALA A 147 -6.54 8.09 4.43
CA ALA A 147 -7.16 9.42 4.47
C ALA A 147 -7.17 10.09 3.08
N ALA A 148 -6.06 9.99 2.34
CA ALA A 148 -5.95 10.48 0.97
C ALA A 148 -6.96 9.78 0.04
N MET A 149 -7.15 8.47 0.16
CA MET A 149 -8.15 7.72 -0.62
C MET A 149 -9.58 8.16 -0.30
N VAL A 150 -9.91 8.33 0.98
CA VAL A 150 -11.23 8.83 1.43
C VAL A 150 -11.47 10.24 0.90
N LEU A 151 -10.48 11.13 1.07
CA LEU A 151 -10.59 12.51 0.61
C LEU A 151 -10.78 12.58 -0.91
N ARG A 152 -10.03 11.79 -1.67
CA ARG A 152 -10.20 11.66 -3.13
C ARG A 152 -11.62 11.22 -3.47
N TYR A 153 -12.16 10.21 -2.78
CA TYR A 153 -13.51 9.73 -3.02
C TYR A 153 -14.57 10.82 -2.76
N ILE A 154 -14.41 11.61 -1.70
CA ILE A 154 -15.29 12.73 -1.38
C ILE A 154 -15.20 13.82 -2.45
N LEU A 155 -13.98 14.18 -2.89
CA LEU A 155 -13.76 15.20 -3.92
C LEU A 155 -14.29 14.76 -5.28
N ASP A 156 -14.13 13.48 -5.65
CA ASP A 156 -14.67 12.93 -6.89
C ASP A 156 -16.22 12.97 -6.90
N ARG A 157 -16.87 12.77 -5.74
CA ARG A 157 -18.33 12.90 -5.61
C ARG A 157 -18.82 14.34 -5.66
N ARG A 158 -18.09 15.29 -5.04
CA ARG A 158 -18.46 16.72 -5.00
C ARG A 158 -18.19 17.43 -6.32
N GLY A 159 -17.22 16.97 -7.10
CA GLY A 159 -16.76 17.64 -8.32
C GLY A 159 -17.69 17.53 -9.53
N GLY A 160 -18.83 16.83 -9.41
CA GLY A 160 -19.79 16.64 -10.52
C GLY A 160 -19.13 16.03 -11.78
N ASN A 161 -19.91 15.73 -12.81
CA ASN A 161 -19.49 15.16 -14.11
C ASN A 161 -18.49 16.02 -14.93
N GLY A 162 -17.96 17.12 -14.40
CA GLY A 162 -17.13 18.10 -15.12
C GLY A 162 -15.66 17.71 -15.31
N ARG A 163 -15.15 16.62 -14.64
CA ARG A 163 -13.80 16.08 -14.87
C ARG A 163 -13.77 15.05 -15.99
N THR A 164 -14.53 15.31 -17.03
CA THR A 164 -14.54 14.51 -18.27
C THR A 164 -13.16 14.59 -18.91
N GLY A 165 -12.56 13.42 -19.08
CA GLY A 165 -11.34 12.99 -19.70
C GLY A 165 -10.56 13.83 -20.73
N ALA A 166 -10.75 15.12 -20.80
CA ALA A 166 -9.97 16.02 -21.63
C ALA A 166 -8.55 16.12 -21.06
N ILE A 167 -7.57 15.81 -21.90
CA ILE A 167 -6.15 16.05 -21.62
C ILE A 167 -5.96 17.57 -21.68
N HIS A 168 -5.94 18.22 -20.52
CA HIS A 168 -5.65 19.64 -20.44
C HIS A 168 -4.14 19.84 -20.48
N GLU A 169 -3.69 20.79 -21.25
CA GLU A 169 -2.31 21.25 -21.23
C GLU A 169 -2.10 22.04 -19.93
N ILE A 170 -1.55 21.37 -18.91
CA ILE A 170 -1.28 21.97 -17.62
C ILE A 170 0.12 22.53 -17.63
N LEU A 171 0.25 23.83 -17.39
CA LEU A 171 1.55 24.46 -17.13
C LEU A 171 2.08 23.98 -15.78
N PRO A 172 3.18 23.23 -15.74
CA PRO A 172 3.72 22.74 -14.49
C PRO A 172 4.27 23.90 -13.64
N LYS A 173 4.01 23.82 -12.33
CA LYS A 173 4.62 24.68 -11.31
C LYS A 173 5.84 23.92 -10.76
N PRO A 174 7.08 24.24 -11.18
CA PRO A 174 8.26 23.39 -10.91
C PRO A 174 8.50 23.16 -9.44
N ILE A 175 8.65 24.24 -8.64
CA ILE A 175 9.03 24.16 -7.23
C ILE A 175 8.04 23.34 -6.39
N PRO A 176 6.72 23.62 -6.39
CA PRO A 176 5.78 22.81 -5.60
C PRO A 176 5.64 21.39 -6.12
N THR A 177 5.84 21.14 -7.41
CA THR A 177 5.83 19.77 -7.97
C THR A 177 7.05 18.96 -7.49
N ILE A 178 8.23 19.56 -7.46
CA ILE A 178 9.44 18.96 -6.87
C ILE A 178 9.22 18.67 -5.38
N ALA A 179 8.62 19.62 -4.62
CA ALA A 179 8.35 19.44 -3.21
C ALA A 179 7.41 18.25 -2.95
N ILE A 180 6.34 18.10 -3.76
CA ILE A 180 5.49 16.90 -3.73
C ILE A 180 6.30 15.64 -4.00
N GLY A 181 7.19 15.67 -5.00
CA GLY A 181 8.10 14.58 -5.31
C GLY A 181 9.00 14.22 -4.12
N VAL A 182 9.61 15.22 -3.46
CA VAL A 182 10.47 15.00 -2.28
C VAL A 182 9.69 14.36 -1.14
N VAL A 183 8.56 14.92 -0.75
CA VAL A 183 7.74 14.40 0.36
C VAL A 183 7.29 12.97 0.08
N GLY A 184 6.71 12.74 -1.10
CA GLY A 184 6.26 11.40 -1.48
C GLY A 184 7.42 10.43 -1.66
N GLY A 185 8.57 10.88 -2.20
CA GLY A 185 9.76 10.06 -2.36
C GLY A 185 10.30 9.55 -1.03
N VAL A 186 10.46 10.42 -0.02
CA VAL A 186 10.87 10.00 1.34
C VAL A 186 9.91 8.99 1.92
N ILE A 187 8.60 9.27 1.90
CA ILE A 187 7.58 8.37 2.47
C ILE A 187 7.60 7.01 1.77
N VAL A 188 7.63 6.98 0.44
CA VAL A 188 7.67 5.72 -0.32
C VAL A 188 8.98 4.96 -0.07
N GLY A 189 10.12 5.64 -0.05
CA GLY A 189 11.42 5.02 0.23
C GLY A 189 11.50 4.38 1.62
N MET A 190 10.84 5.00 2.62
CA MET A 190 10.81 4.49 4.00
C MET A 190 9.77 3.39 4.22
N THR A 191 8.66 3.38 3.47
CA THR A 191 7.49 2.56 3.82
C THR A 191 6.97 1.70 2.67
N SER A 192 7.46 1.90 1.46
CA SER A 192 6.88 1.38 0.21
C SER A 192 5.44 1.86 -0.07
N VAL A 193 4.86 2.68 0.83
CA VAL A 193 3.47 3.18 0.77
C VAL A 193 3.45 4.62 0.28
N GLY A 194 2.41 5.02 -0.44
CA GLY A 194 2.13 6.43 -0.74
C GLY A 194 2.16 6.80 -2.22
N SER A 195 2.85 6.05 -3.07
CA SER A 195 2.62 6.22 -4.51
C SER A 195 1.23 5.68 -4.85
N GLY A 196 0.48 6.39 -5.63
CA GLY A 196 -0.89 6.03 -6.00
C GLY A 196 -1.99 6.65 -5.14
N SER A 197 -1.79 6.87 -3.85
CA SER A 197 -2.78 7.53 -3.00
C SER A 197 -2.36 8.93 -2.57
N LEU A 198 -1.24 9.04 -1.86
CA LEU A 198 -0.74 10.31 -1.34
C LEU A 198 -0.30 11.25 -2.47
N MET A 199 0.47 10.75 -3.42
CA MET A 199 0.93 11.54 -4.57
C MET A 199 -0.24 12.09 -5.39
N ILE A 200 -1.24 11.25 -5.66
CA ILE A 200 -2.43 11.65 -6.41
C ILE A 200 -3.17 12.78 -5.70
N ILE A 201 -3.35 12.70 -4.37
CA ILE A 201 -4.07 13.73 -3.64
C ILE A 201 -3.29 15.07 -3.62
N LEU A 202 -1.97 15.00 -3.41
CA LEU A 202 -1.11 16.17 -3.43
C LEU A 202 -1.11 16.85 -4.81
N LEU A 203 -1.05 16.06 -5.88
CA LEU A 203 -1.16 16.58 -7.25
C LEU A 203 -2.56 17.19 -7.51
N LEU A 204 -3.61 16.59 -6.97
CA LEU A 204 -4.96 17.08 -7.12
C LEU A 204 -5.16 18.44 -6.46
N PHE A 205 -4.55 18.66 -5.29
CA PHE A 205 -4.57 19.97 -4.63
C PHE A 205 -3.78 21.02 -5.41
N LEU A 206 -2.63 20.63 -5.98
CA LEU A 206 -1.79 21.56 -6.74
C LEU A 206 -2.37 21.86 -8.13
N TYR A 207 -3.01 20.86 -8.75
CA TYR A 207 -3.56 20.90 -10.10
C TYR A 207 -5.03 20.43 -10.11
N PRO A 208 -5.98 21.22 -9.58
CA PRO A 208 -7.38 20.80 -9.44
C PRO A 208 -8.08 20.55 -10.78
N THR A 209 -7.56 21.09 -11.89
CA THR A 209 -8.09 20.93 -13.25
C THR A 209 -7.58 19.69 -13.97
N ILE A 210 -6.61 18.95 -13.39
CA ILE A 210 -6.05 17.74 -14.01
C ILE A 210 -7.11 16.65 -14.16
N GLY A 211 -7.20 16.05 -15.34
CA GLY A 211 -8.12 14.94 -15.60
C GLY A 211 -7.72 13.69 -14.82
N ALA A 212 -8.71 12.92 -14.34
CA ALA A 212 -8.45 11.73 -13.52
C ALA A 212 -7.52 10.70 -14.20
N LYS A 213 -7.69 10.47 -15.51
CA LYS A 213 -6.83 9.57 -16.30
C LYS A 213 -5.39 10.08 -16.39
N GLN A 214 -5.24 11.39 -16.59
CA GLN A 214 -3.93 12.05 -16.69
C GLN A 214 -3.20 12.04 -15.35
N LEU A 215 -3.93 12.25 -14.25
CA LEU A 215 -3.42 12.19 -12.89
C LEU A 215 -2.84 10.81 -12.55
N VAL A 216 -3.63 9.76 -12.78
CA VAL A 216 -3.20 8.37 -12.54
C VAL A 216 -2.03 7.96 -13.44
N GLY A 217 -2.10 8.30 -14.74
CA GLY A 217 -1.03 7.99 -15.69
C GLY A 217 0.29 8.67 -15.34
N THR A 218 0.22 9.92 -14.89
CA THR A 218 1.39 10.72 -14.46
C THR A 218 2.01 10.12 -13.21
N ASP A 219 1.18 9.76 -12.20
CA ASP A 219 1.65 9.16 -10.96
C ASP A 219 2.28 7.78 -11.18
N LEU A 220 1.62 6.89 -11.92
CA LEU A 220 2.17 5.56 -12.23
C LEU A 220 3.48 5.64 -13.01
N THR A 221 3.61 6.59 -13.92
CA THR A 221 4.84 6.74 -14.71
C THR A 221 6.01 7.26 -13.87
N GLN A 222 5.78 8.26 -13.01
CA GLN A 222 6.81 8.76 -12.10
C GLN A 222 7.18 7.73 -11.03
N ALA A 223 6.23 6.87 -10.64
CA ALA A 223 6.47 5.83 -9.64
C ALA A 223 7.51 4.78 -10.10
N VAL A 224 7.74 4.61 -11.41
CA VAL A 224 8.76 3.68 -11.91
C VAL A 224 10.18 4.12 -11.49
N PRO A 225 10.71 5.28 -11.90
CA PRO A 225 12.05 5.70 -11.48
C PRO A 225 12.15 5.93 -9.96
N LEU A 226 11.06 6.36 -9.30
CA LEU A 226 11.01 6.48 -7.86
C LEU A 226 11.27 5.15 -7.16
N THR A 227 10.56 4.09 -7.56
CA THR A 227 10.75 2.76 -6.94
C THR A 227 12.07 2.12 -7.31
N MET A 228 12.62 2.39 -8.50
CA MET A 228 13.98 1.97 -8.83
C MET A 228 15.00 2.59 -7.86
N ALA A 229 14.89 3.88 -7.56
CA ALA A 229 15.77 4.54 -6.60
C ALA A 229 15.57 4.00 -5.18
N ALA A 230 14.32 3.81 -4.74
CA ALA A 230 14.02 3.23 -3.43
C ALA A 230 14.57 1.80 -3.31
N ALA A 231 14.41 0.98 -4.35
CA ALA A 231 14.91 -0.39 -4.39
C ALA A 231 16.45 -0.43 -4.39
N LEU A 232 17.12 0.48 -5.12
CA LEU A 232 18.56 0.61 -5.06
C LEU A 232 19.03 1.01 -3.65
N GLY A 233 18.34 1.91 -2.99
CA GLY A 233 18.59 2.23 -1.59
C GLY A 233 18.36 1.04 -0.65
N ALA A 234 17.29 0.28 -0.87
CA ALA A 234 17.00 -0.94 -0.12
C ALA A 234 18.07 -2.04 -0.35
N LEU A 235 18.59 -2.18 -1.58
CA LEU A 235 19.69 -3.08 -1.92
C LEU A 235 21.01 -2.65 -1.27
N ALA A 236 21.26 -1.33 -1.21
CA ALA A 236 22.50 -0.79 -0.66
C ALA A 236 22.53 -0.83 0.88
N PHE A 237 21.42 -0.56 1.53
CA PHE A 237 21.35 -0.33 2.98
C PHE A 237 20.36 -1.28 3.69
N GLY A 238 19.40 -1.87 2.98
CA GLY A 238 18.30 -2.65 3.57
C GLY A 238 18.65 -4.10 3.87
N HIS A 239 17.76 -4.76 4.60
CA HIS A 239 17.80 -6.19 4.82
C HIS A 239 16.76 -6.85 3.91
N ILE A 240 17.20 -7.39 2.78
CA ILE A 240 16.33 -8.03 1.81
C ILE A 240 16.21 -9.51 2.11
N ALA A 241 14.99 -9.98 2.29
CA ALA A 241 14.69 -11.42 2.35
C ALA A 241 14.47 -11.94 0.92
N PHE A 242 15.53 -12.45 0.28
CA PHE A 242 15.47 -12.85 -1.13
C PHE A 242 14.40 -13.90 -1.43
N GLY A 243 14.15 -14.86 -0.53
CA GLY A 243 13.07 -15.85 -0.67
C GLY A 243 11.69 -15.18 -0.67
N VAL A 244 11.46 -14.20 0.22
CA VAL A 244 10.23 -13.40 0.26
C VAL A 244 10.10 -12.58 -1.02
N THR A 245 11.17 -11.89 -1.44
CA THR A 245 11.18 -11.07 -2.66
C THR A 245 10.84 -11.90 -3.90
N LEU A 246 11.44 -13.07 -4.04
CA LEU A 246 11.17 -13.96 -5.17
C LEU A 246 9.73 -14.46 -5.15
N SER A 247 9.22 -14.85 -3.97
CA SER A 247 7.81 -15.24 -3.79
C SER A 247 6.86 -14.11 -4.16
N LEU A 248 7.16 -12.88 -3.75
CA LEU A 248 6.39 -11.69 -4.13
C LEU A 248 6.37 -11.49 -5.65
N ILE A 249 7.52 -11.56 -6.31
CA ILE A 249 7.63 -11.36 -7.76
C ILE A 249 6.83 -12.41 -8.51
N LEU A 250 7.01 -13.70 -8.15
CA LEU A 250 6.32 -14.81 -8.80
C LEU A 250 4.80 -14.73 -8.70
N GLY A 251 4.27 -14.31 -7.55
CA GLY A 251 2.84 -14.14 -7.36
C GLY A 251 2.30 -12.85 -7.97
N SER A 252 2.92 -11.72 -7.64
CA SER A 252 2.34 -10.41 -7.93
C SER A 252 2.49 -9.95 -9.39
N VAL A 253 3.62 -10.22 -10.05
CA VAL A 253 3.86 -9.71 -11.42
C VAL A 253 2.85 -10.27 -12.42
N PRO A 254 2.62 -11.60 -12.52
CA PRO A 254 1.59 -12.12 -13.41
C PRO A 254 0.19 -11.69 -13.01
N ALA A 255 -0.09 -11.60 -11.70
CA ALA A 255 -1.38 -11.18 -11.19
C ALA A 255 -1.70 -9.71 -11.48
N VAL A 256 -0.71 -8.80 -11.38
CA VAL A 256 -0.85 -7.38 -11.79
C VAL A 256 -1.15 -7.27 -13.29
N LEU A 257 -0.51 -8.07 -14.13
CA LEU A 257 -0.79 -8.11 -15.57
C LEU A 257 -2.26 -8.46 -15.83
N VAL A 258 -2.73 -9.58 -15.26
CA VAL A 258 -4.11 -10.03 -15.39
C VAL A 258 -5.08 -8.99 -14.82
N GLY A 259 -4.83 -8.46 -13.62
CA GLY A 259 -5.63 -7.42 -12.99
C GLY A 259 -5.73 -6.15 -13.83
N SER A 260 -4.63 -5.71 -14.45
CA SER A 260 -4.61 -4.52 -15.29
C SER A 260 -5.38 -4.70 -16.61
N MET A 261 -5.40 -5.91 -17.16
CA MET A 261 -6.22 -6.24 -18.33
C MET A 261 -7.72 -6.23 -18.01
N LEU A 262 -8.10 -6.69 -16.83
CA LEU A 262 -9.50 -6.70 -16.35
C LEU A 262 -9.95 -5.36 -15.75
N SER A 263 -9.06 -4.42 -15.54
CA SER A 263 -9.34 -3.11 -14.90
C SER A 263 -10.45 -2.31 -15.60
N SER A 264 -10.63 -2.48 -16.92
CA SER A 264 -11.71 -1.80 -17.67
C SER A 264 -13.11 -2.31 -17.31
N SER A 265 -13.22 -3.51 -16.76
CA SER A 265 -14.50 -4.19 -16.44
C SER A 265 -14.80 -4.22 -14.94
N ALA A 266 -13.85 -3.79 -14.10
CA ALA A 266 -13.98 -3.90 -12.66
C ALA A 266 -14.84 -2.76 -12.07
N PRO A 267 -15.78 -3.07 -11.16
CA PRO A 267 -16.55 -2.07 -10.45
C PRO A 267 -15.68 -1.39 -9.37
N ASP A 268 -14.89 -0.40 -9.77
CA ASP A 268 -14.05 0.45 -8.90
C ASP A 268 -14.77 0.92 -7.61
N ARG A 269 -16.09 1.02 -7.72
CA ARG A 269 -16.98 1.45 -6.63
C ARG A 269 -16.92 0.55 -5.40
N TYR A 270 -16.67 -0.75 -5.56
CA TYR A 270 -16.65 -1.70 -4.44
C TYR A 270 -15.24 -2.05 -3.99
N ILE A 271 -14.29 -2.09 -4.91
CA ILE A 271 -12.92 -2.53 -4.60
C ILE A 271 -12.17 -1.46 -3.80
N ARG A 272 -12.27 -0.18 -4.20
CA ARG A 272 -11.56 0.92 -3.50
C ARG A 272 -11.93 1.08 -2.03
N PRO A 273 -13.21 1.04 -1.61
CA PRO A 273 -13.56 1.11 -0.20
C PRO A 273 -12.99 -0.06 0.62
N VAL A 274 -12.99 -1.28 0.07
CA VAL A 274 -12.43 -2.46 0.75
C VAL A 274 -10.92 -2.29 0.95
N ILE A 275 -10.20 -1.87 -0.08
CA ILE A 275 -8.76 -1.60 0.01
C ILE A 275 -8.49 -0.50 1.05
N THR A 276 -9.24 0.60 1.00
CA THR A 276 -9.10 1.70 1.96
C THR A 276 -9.32 1.23 3.39
N PHE A 277 -10.33 0.39 3.61
CA PHE A 277 -10.63 -0.21 4.91
C PHE A 277 -9.47 -1.08 5.42
N VAL A 278 -8.92 -1.96 4.57
CA VAL A 278 -7.78 -2.82 4.93
C VAL A 278 -6.54 -1.99 5.25
N ILE A 279 -6.25 -0.95 4.47
CA ILE A 279 -5.12 -0.05 4.70
C ILE A 279 -5.30 0.72 6.02
N ALA A 280 -6.50 1.24 6.28
CA ALA A 280 -6.80 1.96 7.53
C ALA A 280 -6.68 1.04 8.75
N ALA A 281 -7.23 -0.17 8.68
CA ALA A 281 -7.14 -1.18 9.73
C ALA A 281 -5.68 -1.55 10.04
N SER A 282 -4.88 -1.79 9.01
CA SER A 282 -3.45 -2.07 9.14
C SER A 282 -2.70 -0.89 9.76
N GLY A 283 -2.99 0.33 9.30
CA GLY A 283 -2.38 1.55 9.83
C GLY A 283 -2.67 1.76 11.33
N LEU A 284 -3.92 1.57 11.76
CA LEU A 284 -4.32 1.65 13.16
C LEU A 284 -3.59 0.62 14.02
N LYS A 285 -3.44 -0.61 13.51
CA LYS A 285 -2.69 -1.68 14.18
C LYS A 285 -1.24 -1.28 14.43
N TYR A 286 -0.57 -0.71 13.42
CA TYR A 286 0.85 -0.33 13.52
C TYR A 286 1.10 0.92 14.36
N VAL A 287 0.13 1.83 14.46
CA VAL A 287 0.24 2.98 15.39
C VAL A 287 0.09 2.55 16.86
N GLY A 288 -0.32 1.31 17.10
CA GLY A 288 -0.38 0.75 18.46
C GLY A 288 -1.79 0.71 19.05
N VAL A 289 -2.83 0.83 18.22
CA VAL A 289 -4.20 0.62 18.68
C VAL A 289 -4.38 -0.85 19.11
N GLY A 290 -4.79 -1.06 20.33
CA GLY A 290 -5.02 -2.39 20.88
C GLY A 290 -6.04 -3.19 20.05
N THR A 291 -5.86 -4.51 19.95
CA THR A 291 -6.70 -5.38 19.11
C THR A 291 -8.19 -5.28 19.43
N THR A 292 -8.55 -5.14 20.71
CA THR A 292 -9.96 -4.97 21.12
C THR A 292 -10.54 -3.64 20.65
N ALA A 293 -9.81 -2.53 20.85
CA ALA A 293 -10.23 -1.22 20.38
C ALA A 293 -10.31 -1.17 18.84
N LEU A 294 -9.34 -1.79 18.16
CA LEU A 294 -9.34 -1.94 16.71
C LEU A 294 -10.60 -2.67 16.23
N GLY A 295 -10.95 -3.80 16.87
CA GLY A 295 -12.17 -4.55 16.56
C GLY A 295 -13.41 -3.69 16.64
N TRP A 296 -13.59 -2.92 17.72
CA TRP A 296 -14.74 -2.02 17.88
C TRP A 296 -14.77 -0.89 16.84
N ILE A 297 -13.60 -0.28 16.55
CA ILE A 297 -13.50 0.76 15.50
C ILE A 297 -13.90 0.19 14.14
N LEU A 298 -13.42 -1.00 13.78
CA LEU A 298 -13.74 -1.63 12.51
C LEU A 298 -15.23 -1.98 12.40
N VAL A 299 -15.82 -2.51 13.47
CA VAL A 299 -17.28 -2.78 13.53
C VAL A 299 -18.07 -1.47 13.39
N ALA A 300 -17.68 -0.41 14.10
CA ALA A 300 -18.35 0.89 14.00
C ALA A 300 -18.27 1.48 12.59
N VAL A 301 -17.11 1.39 11.91
CA VAL A 301 -16.94 1.84 10.52
C VAL A 301 -17.81 1.03 9.56
N LEU A 302 -17.88 -0.29 9.72
CA LEU A 302 -18.72 -1.15 8.88
C LEU A 302 -20.21 -0.85 9.10
N LEU A 303 -20.62 -0.66 10.35
CA LEU A 303 -22.00 -0.28 10.68
C LEU A 303 -22.35 1.10 10.09
N ALA A 304 -21.48 2.09 10.23
CA ALA A 304 -21.67 3.42 9.64
C ALA A 304 -21.77 3.36 8.11
N ALA A 305 -20.91 2.54 7.46
CA ALA A 305 -20.97 2.31 6.02
C ALA A 305 -22.27 1.61 5.60
N PHE A 306 -22.74 0.65 6.38
CA PHE A 306 -24.00 -0.07 6.14
C PHE A 306 -25.23 0.84 6.32
N ILE A 307 -25.25 1.65 7.39
CA ILE A 307 -26.32 2.63 7.65
C ILE A 307 -26.37 3.70 6.53
N THR A 308 -25.21 4.22 6.11
CA THR A 308 -25.15 5.17 4.98
C THR A 308 -25.60 4.54 3.67
N TRP A 309 -25.27 3.27 3.44
CA TRP A 309 -25.75 2.55 2.27
C TRP A 309 -27.26 2.36 2.28
N LEU A 310 -27.86 2.00 3.44
CA LEU A 310 -29.30 1.91 3.63
C LEU A 310 -29.98 3.27 3.44
N ALA A 311 -29.43 4.35 4.03
CA ALA A 311 -29.99 5.70 3.94
C ALA A 311 -29.99 6.23 2.49
N VAL A 312 -28.93 5.91 1.70
CA VAL A 312 -28.82 6.34 0.30
C VAL A 312 -29.73 5.53 -0.64
N LYS A 313 -29.96 4.25 -0.33
CA LYS A 313 -30.82 3.40 -1.17
C LYS A 313 -32.31 3.56 -0.93
N ARG A 314 -32.77 4.14 0.20
CA ARG A 314 -34.15 4.34 0.59
C ARG A 314 -35.17 3.72 -0.39
N PRO A 315 -35.43 2.41 -0.36
CA PRO A 315 -36.34 1.77 -1.31
C PRO A 315 -37.79 2.20 -1.08
N TRP A 316 -38.12 2.67 0.14
CA TRP A 316 -39.46 3.14 0.50
C TRP A 316 -39.79 4.58 0.08
N ALA A 317 -38.80 5.43 -0.18
CA ALA A 317 -39.08 6.81 -0.62
C ALA A 317 -39.52 6.90 -2.10
N ARG A 318 -39.31 5.83 -2.90
CA ARG A 318 -39.80 5.77 -4.28
C ARG A 318 -41.24 5.28 -4.39
N ALA A 319 -41.74 4.58 -3.39
CA ALA A 319 -43.12 4.09 -3.38
C ALA A 319 -44.16 5.22 -3.13
N GLU A 320 -43.77 6.31 -2.45
CA GLU A 320 -44.68 7.43 -2.22
C GLU A 320 -44.84 8.34 -3.44
N THR A 321 -43.80 8.50 -4.25
CA THR A 321 -43.86 9.34 -5.47
C THR A 321 -44.68 8.67 -6.59
N ASP A 322 -44.75 7.33 -6.65
CA ASP A 322 -45.52 6.65 -7.66
C ASP A 322 -47.04 6.61 -7.31
N LEU A 323 -47.43 6.88 -6.06
CA LEU A 323 -48.82 6.98 -5.63
C LEU A 323 -49.40 8.38 -5.81
N GLU A 324 -48.59 9.45 -5.80
CA GLU A 324 -49.05 10.82 -6.07
C GLU A 324 -49.21 11.13 -7.55
N GLY A 325 -48.72 10.28 -8.44
CA GLY A 325 -48.81 10.43 -9.90
C GLY A 325 -50.07 9.87 -10.53
N ILE A 326 -51.01 9.28 -9.77
CA ILE A 326 -52.31 8.80 -10.30
C ILE A 326 -53.26 10.00 -10.31
N ASP A 327 -53.21 10.74 -11.39
CA ASP A 327 -54.17 11.82 -11.70
C ASP A 327 -55.54 11.16 -12.02
N VAL A 328 -56.43 11.17 -11.02
CA VAL A 328 -57.82 10.73 -11.19
C VAL A 328 -58.60 11.91 -11.80
N THR A 329 -58.36 12.17 -13.09
CA THR A 329 -59.27 13.02 -13.84
C THR A 329 -60.51 12.21 -14.20
N PRO A 330 -61.71 12.62 -13.78
CA PRO A 330 -62.94 11.95 -14.20
C PRO A 330 -63.15 12.22 -15.70
N HIS A 331 -63.34 11.14 -16.46
CA HIS A 331 -63.76 11.25 -17.86
C HIS A 331 -65.08 12.02 -17.95
N PRO A 332 -65.23 13.02 -18.82
CA PRO A 332 -66.51 13.63 -19.09
C PRO A 332 -67.41 12.60 -19.78
N GLU A 333 -68.57 12.39 -19.21
CA GLU A 333 -69.64 11.60 -19.85
C GLU A 333 -70.05 12.29 -21.17
N VAL A 334 -69.99 11.48 -22.24
CA VAL A 334 -70.47 11.88 -23.57
C VAL A 334 -71.99 11.64 -23.61
N GLU A 335 -72.76 12.73 -23.73
CA GLU A 335 -74.14 12.69 -24.22
C GLU A 335 -74.16 12.51 -25.74
#